data_c50c3695298c3da7c01f4ba8478dbd09
#
_entry.id   c50c3695298c3da7c01f4ba8478dbd09
#
_cell.length_a   1.000
_cell.length_b   1.000
_cell.length_c   1.000
_cell.angle_alpha   90.00
_cell.angle_beta   90.00
_cell.angle_gamma   90.00
#
_symmetry.space_group_name_H-M   'P 1'
#
loop_
_entity.id
_entity.type
_entity.pdbx_description
1 polymer ?
#
loop_
_entity_poly.entity_id
_entity_poly.type
_entity_poly.pdbx_seq_one_letter_code
_entity_poly.pdbx_strand_id
1 'polypeptide(L)'
;MNKPVIPTMQGPARLKILSGNTEVSVACVVSAKVEEEFGRISSAEIVLDDGGFEDKDFAMGNADELLIGKTIEISTGTGNDMKLLFRGIVLRQKVLINDSVNQLVITAKHEAVKMTRVRQNKCFTDKPDCEIVREIADEYGISAQIDSTNIVHESMMQYNATDWDFINMRIEANGLVMYCGADGLVAKAPDVNAPPSLEIDNGFNLINLDAEMDASLAFDTYTARTWNYKSQEVEEEELK
;
A
#
# COMPACT_ATOMS: atom_id res chain seq x y z
N MET A 1 -10.45 17.40 27.28
CA MET A 1 -9.74 16.25 26.70
C MET A 1 -10.80 15.31 26.14
N ASN A 2 -10.92 15.24 24.81
CA ASN A 2 -11.77 14.22 24.20
C ASN A 2 -11.05 12.88 24.37
N LYS A 3 -11.69 11.94 25.07
CA LYS A 3 -11.17 10.56 25.13
C LYS A 3 -11.22 9.97 23.71
N PRO A 4 -10.15 9.30 23.25
CA PRO A 4 -10.20 8.58 21.99
C PRO A 4 -11.36 7.59 22.02
N VAL A 5 -12.14 7.59 20.94
CA VAL A 5 -13.31 6.70 20.81
C VAL A 5 -12.76 5.30 20.53
N ILE A 6 -12.96 4.39 21.49
CA ILE A 6 -12.71 2.96 21.25
C ILE A 6 -13.80 2.50 20.27
N PRO A 7 -13.44 2.05 19.06
CA PRO A 7 -14.44 1.55 18.13
C PRO A 7 -15.04 0.28 18.71
N THR A 8 -16.24 0.39 19.27
CA THR A 8 -17.05 -0.76 19.68
C THR A 8 -17.59 -1.40 18.41
N MET A 9 -17.02 -2.53 17.99
CA MET A 9 -17.59 -3.33 16.91
C MET A 9 -18.96 -3.84 17.35
N GLN A 10 -20.03 -3.22 16.88
CA GLN A 10 -21.40 -3.68 17.12
C GLN A 10 -21.78 -4.68 16.03
N GLY A 11 -21.67 -5.96 16.32
CA GLY A 11 -22.09 -7.06 15.46
C GLY A 11 -20.92 -7.84 14.82
N PRO A 12 -21.23 -8.93 14.08
CA PRO A 12 -20.23 -9.74 13.41
C PRO A 12 -19.54 -8.92 12.30
N ALA A 13 -18.23 -9.08 12.20
CA ALA A 13 -17.47 -8.53 11.08
C ALA A 13 -17.96 -9.16 9.76
N ARG A 14 -18.16 -8.32 8.75
CA ARG A 14 -18.54 -8.74 7.39
C ARG A 14 -17.39 -8.50 6.45
N LEU A 15 -17.19 -9.45 5.56
CA LEU A 15 -16.28 -9.36 4.43
C LEU A 15 -17.11 -9.28 3.16
N LYS A 16 -16.73 -8.38 2.26
CA LYS A 16 -17.28 -8.28 0.91
C LYS A 16 -16.14 -8.21 -0.09
N ILE A 17 -16.19 -9.07 -1.08
CA ILE A 17 -15.21 -9.11 -2.16
C ILE A 17 -15.96 -8.88 -3.46
N LEU A 18 -15.58 -7.86 -4.23
CA LEU A 18 -16.11 -7.57 -5.55
C LEU A 18 -15.04 -7.77 -6.60
N SER A 19 -15.41 -8.32 -7.74
CA SER A 19 -14.64 -8.28 -8.97
C SER A 19 -15.44 -7.54 -10.04
N GLY A 20 -15.00 -6.35 -10.37
CA GLY A 20 -15.83 -5.43 -11.14
C GLY A 20 -17.15 -5.14 -10.41
N ASN A 21 -18.29 -5.57 -11.01
CA ASN A 21 -19.62 -5.42 -10.42
C ASN A 21 -20.17 -6.72 -9.81
N THR A 22 -19.40 -7.80 -9.85
CA THR A 22 -19.86 -9.13 -9.39
C THR A 22 -19.31 -9.38 -7.99
N GLU A 23 -20.20 -9.79 -7.08
CA GLU A 23 -19.80 -10.20 -5.73
C GLU A 23 -19.31 -11.64 -5.74
N VAL A 24 -18.09 -11.83 -5.24
CA VAL A 24 -17.50 -13.15 -5.03
C VAL A 24 -18.13 -13.77 -3.79
N SER A 25 -18.56 -15.03 -3.90
CA SER A 25 -19.18 -15.74 -2.77
C SER A 25 -18.20 -15.85 -1.60
N VAL A 26 -18.52 -15.20 -0.49
CA VAL A 26 -17.73 -15.30 0.75
C VAL A 26 -17.88 -16.64 1.46
N ALA A 27 -18.84 -17.48 1.06
CA ALA A 27 -19.03 -18.80 1.65
C ALA A 27 -17.84 -19.74 1.43
N CYS A 28 -17.06 -19.52 0.36
CA CYS A 28 -15.86 -20.29 0.04
C CYS A 28 -14.56 -19.61 0.55
N VAL A 29 -14.65 -18.44 1.19
CA VAL A 29 -13.46 -17.72 1.65
C VAL A 29 -12.96 -18.31 2.96
N VAL A 30 -11.76 -18.89 2.94
CA VAL A 30 -11.04 -19.38 4.12
C VAL A 30 -10.36 -18.22 4.84
N SER A 31 -9.68 -17.35 4.09
CA SER A 31 -9.03 -16.17 4.63
C SER A 31 -8.88 -15.07 3.58
N ALA A 32 -8.87 -13.82 4.04
CA ALA A 32 -8.50 -12.66 3.24
C ALA A 32 -7.52 -11.80 4.06
N LYS A 33 -6.35 -11.55 3.49
CA LYS A 33 -5.27 -10.76 4.09
C LYS A 33 -5.01 -9.56 3.22
N VAL A 34 -4.99 -8.36 3.80
CA VAL A 34 -4.57 -7.12 3.15
C VAL A 34 -3.34 -6.61 3.86
N GLU A 35 -2.32 -6.27 3.10
CA GLU A 35 -1.06 -5.72 3.61
C GLU A 35 -0.85 -4.33 3.01
N GLU A 36 -0.71 -3.35 3.89
CA GLU A 36 -0.36 -1.97 3.57
C GLU A 36 0.88 -1.59 4.38
N GLU A 37 1.94 -1.18 3.69
CA GLU A 37 3.20 -0.76 4.29
C GLU A 37 3.66 0.55 3.64
N PHE A 38 4.39 1.37 4.40
CA PHE A 38 5.01 2.57 3.84
C PHE A 38 6.06 2.21 2.79
N GLY A 39 6.10 2.98 1.70
CA GLY A 39 7.04 2.76 0.59
C GLY A 39 6.79 1.49 -0.21
N ARG A 40 5.73 0.74 0.08
CA ARG A 40 5.39 -0.51 -0.61
C ARG A 40 4.02 -0.45 -1.29
N ILE A 41 3.89 -1.22 -2.34
CA ILE A 41 2.62 -1.38 -3.05
C ILE A 41 1.75 -2.34 -2.25
N SER A 42 0.56 -1.86 -1.84
CA SER A 42 -0.39 -2.67 -1.09
C SER A 42 -0.77 -3.94 -1.84
N SER A 43 -0.98 -5.00 -1.10
CA SER A 43 -1.29 -6.32 -1.62
C SER A 43 -2.42 -6.99 -0.85
N ALA A 44 -3.11 -7.90 -1.53
CA ALA A 44 -4.10 -8.76 -0.91
C ALA A 44 -3.87 -10.20 -1.30
N GLU A 45 -4.09 -11.10 -0.34
CA GLU A 45 -4.13 -12.53 -0.56
C GLU A 45 -5.48 -13.06 -0.10
N ILE A 46 -6.15 -13.79 -0.98
CA ILE A 46 -7.44 -14.41 -0.70
C ILE A 46 -7.27 -15.92 -0.89
N VAL A 47 -7.63 -16.68 0.12
CA VAL A 47 -7.65 -18.14 0.09
C VAL A 47 -9.10 -18.59 0.02
N LEU A 48 -9.43 -19.37 -1.00
CA LEU A 48 -10.76 -19.93 -1.24
C LEU A 48 -10.70 -21.43 -1.18
N ASP A 49 -11.71 -22.08 -0.59
CA ASP A 49 -11.96 -23.49 -0.82
C ASP A 49 -12.51 -23.66 -2.23
N ASP A 50 -11.84 -24.47 -3.05
CA ASP A 50 -12.21 -24.70 -4.44
C ASP A 50 -11.87 -26.12 -4.87
N GLY A 51 -12.82 -26.80 -5.48
CA GLY A 51 -12.67 -28.17 -5.93
C GLY A 51 -13.09 -29.22 -4.90
N GLY A 52 -14.39 -29.57 -4.89
CA GLY A 52 -14.90 -30.69 -4.14
C GLY A 52 -14.41 -32.03 -4.71
N PHE A 53 -14.23 -33.04 -3.85
CA PHE A 53 -13.87 -34.42 -4.28
C PHE A 53 -14.87 -35.02 -5.26
N GLU A 54 -16.12 -34.53 -5.23
CA GLU A 54 -17.21 -35.03 -6.07
C GLU A 54 -17.27 -34.33 -7.43
N ASP A 55 -16.94 -33.02 -7.50
CA ASP A 55 -17.23 -32.20 -8.68
C ASP A 55 -16.14 -32.26 -9.76
N LYS A 56 -14.95 -32.77 -9.46
CA LYS A 56 -13.79 -32.86 -10.38
C LYS A 56 -13.46 -31.55 -11.13
N ASP A 57 -13.94 -30.42 -10.63
CA ASP A 57 -13.79 -29.11 -11.24
C ASP A 57 -13.40 -28.06 -10.19
N PHE A 58 -12.66 -27.04 -10.62
CA PHE A 58 -12.26 -25.88 -9.84
C PHE A 58 -13.15 -24.70 -10.26
N ALA A 59 -14.37 -24.67 -9.75
CA ALA A 59 -15.37 -23.70 -10.16
C ALA A 59 -14.91 -22.23 -9.94
N MET A 60 -14.24 -21.96 -8.81
CA MET A 60 -13.74 -20.64 -8.49
C MET A 60 -12.48 -20.29 -9.30
N GLY A 61 -11.62 -21.28 -9.57
CA GLY A 61 -10.43 -21.10 -10.40
C GLY A 61 -10.75 -20.79 -11.86
N ASN A 62 -11.89 -21.25 -12.34
CA ASN A 62 -12.40 -21.01 -13.69
C ASN A 62 -13.37 -19.82 -13.77
N ALA A 63 -13.73 -19.20 -12.63
CA ALA A 63 -14.66 -18.09 -12.61
C ALA A 63 -14.04 -16.84 -13.27
N ASP A 64 -14.75 -16.26 -14.21
CA ASP A 64 -14.30 -15.06 -14.96
C ASP A 64 -13.94 -13.89 -14.05
N GLU A 65 -14.56 -13.82 -12.87
CA GLU A 65 -14.38 -12.77 -11.88
C GLU A 65 -13.00 -12.79 -11.24
N LEU A 66 -12.38 -13.96 -11.14
CA LEU A 66 -11.12 -14.16 -10.41
C LEU A 66 -9.89 -14.29 -11.34
N LEU A 67 -10.11 -14.19 -12.65
CA LEU A 67 -9.02 -14.32 -13.62
C LEU A 67 -7.94 -13.25 -13.44
N ILE A 68 -6.72 -13.62 -13.80
CA ILE A 68 -5.57 -12.72 -13.80
C ILE A 68 -5.87 -11.48 -14.66
N GLY A 69 -5.57 -10.31 -14.11
CA GLY A 69 -5.82 -9.00 -14.73
C GLY A 69 -7.16 -8.36 -14.37
N LYS A 70 -8.08 -9.07 -13.71
CA LYS A 70 -9.33 -8.50 -13.22
C LYS A 70 -9.09 -7.62 -11.99
N THR A 71 -9.92 -6.59 -11.86
CA THR A 71 -9.90 -5.72 -10.68
C THR A 71 -10.68 -6.39 -9.55
N ILE A 72 -10.11 -6.36 -8.35
CA ILE A 72 -10.74 -6.88 -7.14
C ILE A 72 -10.79 -5.78 -6.08
N GLU A 73 -11.90 -5.72 -5.34
CA GLU A 73 -12.11 -4.83 -4.20
C GLU A 73 -12.45 -5.65 -2.97
N ILE A 74 -11.82 -5.31 -1.85
CA ILE A 74 -12.06 -5.95 -0.55
C ILE A 74 -12.55 -4.89 0.40
N SER A 75 -13.75 -5.10 0.95
CA SER A 75 -14.35 -4.24 1.95
C SER A 75 -14.67 -5.04 3.21
N THR A 76 -14.52 -4.40 4.35
CA THR A 76 -14.91 -4.99 5.64
C THR A 76 -15.65 -3.96 6.49
N GLY A 77 -16.44 -4.45 7.44
CA GLY A 77 -17.17 -3.58 8.35
C GLY A 77 -18.19 -4.34 9.19
N THR A 78 -19.06 -3.61 9.87
CA THR A 78 -20.14 -4.16 10.67
C THR A 78 -21.49 -3.58 10.24
N GLY A 79 -22.50 -4.42 10.10
CA GLY A 79 -23.81 -3.96 9.65
C GLY A 79 -23.78 -3.35 8.25
N ASN A 80 -24.14 -2.08 8.14
CA ASN A 80 -24.13 -1.32 6.87
C ASN A 80 -22.89 -0.42 6.70
N ASP A 81 -22.03 -0.31 7.72
CA ASP A 81 -20.82 0.48 7.67
C ASP A 81 -19.66 -0.38 7.12
N MET A 82 -19.60 -0.45 5.78
CA MET A 82 -18.56 -1.17 5.05
C MET A 82 -17.51 -0.18 4.56
N LYS A 83 -16.25 -0.45 4.87
CA LYS A 83 -15.09 0.34 4.42
C LYS A 83 -14.29 -0.45 3.39
N LEU A 84 -13.97 0.22 2.29
CA LEU A 84 -13.05 -0.32 1.29
C LEU A 84 -11.65 -0.36 1.90
N LEU A 85 -11.06 -1.56 1.99
CA LEU A 85 -9.70 -1.74 2.49
C LEU A 85 -8.70 -1.85 1.35
N PHE A 86 -9.09 -2.47 0.25
CA PHE A 86 -8.16 -2.75 -0.83
C PHE A 86 -8.88 -2.69 -2.18
N ARG A 87 -8.19 -2.09 -3.15
CA ARG A 87 -8.52 -2.17 -4.58
C ARG A 87 -7.26 -2.45 -5.37
N GLY A 88 -7.33 -3.44 -6.26
CA GLY A 88 -6.17 -3.81 -7.06
C GLY A 88 -6.50 -4.80 -8.17
N ILE A 89 -5.47 -5.28 -8.83
CA ILE A 89 -5.58 -6.26 -9.92
C ILE A 89 -5.06 -7.62 -9.47
N VAL A 90 -5.75 -8.67 -9.89
CA VAL A 90 -5.32 -10.05 -9.69
C VAL A 90 -4.07 -10.30 -10.54
N LEU A 91 -2.97 -10.68 -9.88
CA LEU A 91 -1.70 -10.95 -10.55
C LEU A 91 -1.36 -12.42 -10.60
N ARG A 92 -1.83 -13.19 -9.65
CA ARG A 92 -1.48 -14.60 -9.53
C ARG A 92 -2.65 -15.39 -8.96
N GLN A 93 -2.83 -16.56 -9.54
CA GLN A 93 -3.64 -17.63 -9.01
C GLN A 93 -2.72 -18.82 -8.74
N LYS A 94 -2.91 -19.49 -7.62
CA LYS A 94 -2.20 -20.70 -7.23
C LYS A 94 -3.19 -21.71 -6.70
N VAL A 95 -3.19 -22.90 -7.28
CA VAL A 95 -4.00 -24.01 -6.80
C VAL A 95 -3.15 -24.85 -5.85
N LEU A 96 -3.69 -25.16 -4.69
CA LEU A 96 -3.13 -26.06 -3.70
C LEU A 96 -4.03 -27.27 -3.58
N ILE A 97 -3.49 -28.43 -3.86
CA ILE A 97 -4.19 -29.72 -3.75
C ILE A 97 -3.39 -30.61 -2.81
N ASN A 98 -4.01 -31.09 -1.76
CA ASN A 98 -3.46 -32.10 -0.87
C ASN A 98 -4.58 -33.06 -0.40
N ASP A 99 -4.22 -34.08 0.38
CA ASP A 99 -5.15 -35.14 0.79
C ASP A 99 -6.37 -34.66 1.59
N SER A 100 -6.35 -33.43 2.08
CA SER A 100 -7.37 -32.90 3.00
C SER A 100 -8.02 -31.60 2.51
N VAL A 101 -7.38 -30.87 1.60
CA VAL A 101 -7.78 -29.51 1.23
C VAL A 101 -7.45 -29.24 -0.24
N ASN A 102 -8.44 -28.70 -0.94
CA ASN A 102 -8.26 -28.09 -2.26
C ASN A 102 -8.50 -26.59 -2.14
N GLN A 103 -7.51 -25.79 -2.44
CA GLN A 103 -7.60 -24.33 -2.27
C GLN A 103 -7.11 -23.59 -3.50
N LEU A 104 -7.78 -22.48 -3.78
CA LEU A 104 -7.34 -21.46 -4.70
C LEU A 104 -6.79 -20.26 -3.90
N VAL A 105 -5.53 -19.93 -4.13
CA VAL A 105 -4.90 -18.73 -3.54
C VAL A 105 -4.77 -17.66 -4.61
N ILE A 106 -5.41 -16.53 -4.38
CA ILE A 106 -5.39 -15.36 -5.27
C ILE A 106 -4.52 -14.30 -4.65
N THR A 107 -3.54 -13.80 -5.43
CA THR A 107 -2.73 -12.66 -5.02
C THR A 107 -3.06 -11.47 -5.92
N ALA A 108 -3.49 -10.37 -5.31
CA ALA A 108 -3.74 -9.11 -5.97
C ALA A 108 -2.80 -8.03 -5.46
N LYS A 109 -2.48 -7.04 -6.30
CA LYS A 109 -1.73 -5.84 -5.91
C LYS A 109 -2.44 -4.59 -6.43
N HIS A 110 -2.24 -3.48 -5.72
CA HIS A 110 -2.71 -2.17 -6.19
C HIS A 110 -2.18 -1.87 -7.59
N GLU A 111 -2.92 -1.08 -8.36
CA GLU A 111 -2.57 -0.76 -9.76
C GLU A 111 -1.19 -0.12 -9.92
N ALA A 112 -0.65 0.52 -8.88
CA ALA A 112 0.71 1.05 -8.85
C ALA A 112 1.80 0.00 -9.18
N VAL A 113 1.49 -1.30 -9.10
CA VAL A 113 2.39 -2.37 -9.56
C VAL A 113 2.79 -2.21 -11.03
N LYS A 114 1.98 -1.52 -11.84
CA LYS A 114 2.31 -1.22 -13.24
C LYS A 114 3.56 -0.34 -13.34
N MET A 115 3.79 0.54 -12.35
CA MET A 115 4.95 1.44 -12.29
C MET A 115 6.28 0.72 -12.06
N THR A 116 6.26 -0.54 -11.61
CA THR A 116 7.48 -1.33 -11.36
C THR A 116 7.98 -2.12 -12.57
N ARG A 117 7.22 -2.14 -13.67
CA ARG A 117 7.45 -3.08 -14.76
C ARG A 117 8.56 -2.65 -15.72
N VAL A 118 8.70 -1.36 -15.94
CA VAL A 118 9.60 -0.81 -16.96
C VAL A 118 10.47 0.28 -16.36
N ARG A 119 11.77 0.26 -16.67
CA ARG A 119 12.68 1.35 -16.35
C ARG A 119 12.54 2.46 -17.36
N GLN A 120 12.48 3.69 -16.90
CA GLN A 120 12.26 4.88 -17.69
C GLN A 120 13.48 5.81 -17.67
N ASN A 121 13.56 6.66 -18.71
CA ASN A 121 14.45 7.81 -18.74
C ASN A 121 13.58 9.02 -19.08
N LYS A 122 13.33 9.88 -18.08
CA LYS A 122 12.51 11.07 -18.20
C LYS A 122 13.24 12.26 -17.63
N CYS A 123 12.97 13.44 -18.15
CA CYS A 123 13.49 14.69 -17.62
C CYS A 123 12.31 15.61 -17.27
N PHE A 124 12.29 16.07 -16.05
CA PHE A 124 11.29 17.01 -15.54
C PHE A 124 11.99 18.36 -15.33
N THR A 125 11.40 19.43 -15.84
CA THR A 125 11.98 20.78 -15.78
C THR A 125 11.05 21.74 -15.05
N ASP A 126 11.63 22.61 -14.23
CA ASP A 126 10.93 23.65 -13.50
C ASP A 126 9.74 23.14 -12.66
N LYS A 127 9.92 21.98 -12.01
CA LYS A 127 8.88 21.34 -11.18
C LYS A 127 9.38 20.97 -9.79
N PRO A 128 8.52 21.11 -8.76
CA PRO A 128 8.78 20.51 -7.45
C PRO A 128 8.48 19.01 -7.47
N ASP A 129 9.04 18.27 -6.52
CA ASP A 129 8.87 16.81 -6.45
C ASP A 129 7.41 16.38 -6.36
N CYS A 130 6.58 17.09 -5.62
CA CYS A 130 5.16 16.76 -5.48
C CYS A 130 4.40 16.82 -6.83
N GLU A 131 4.77 17.71 -7.74
CA GLU A 131 4.18 17.77 -9.09
C GLU A 131 4.71 16.65 -9.98
N ILE A 132 6.02 16.36 -9.90
CA ILE A 132 6.62 15.23 -10.63
C ILE A 132 5.94 13.92 -10.26
N VAL A 133 5.72 13.68 -8.95
CA VAL A 133 5.06 12.46 -8.46
C VAL A 133 3.61 12.37 -8.96
N ARG A 134 2.86 13.49 -8.94
CA ARG A 134 1.48 13.51 -9.47
C ARG A 134 1.45 13.24 -10.96
N GLU A 135 2.34 13.86 -11.74
CA GLU A 135 2.43 13.64 -13.19
C GLU A 135 2.69 12.17 -13.53
N ILE A 136 3.61 11.53 -12.82
CA ILE A 136 3.88 10.10 -13.02
C ILE A 136 2.65 9.26 -12.62
N ALA A 137 1.98 9.56 -11.51
CA ALA A 137 0.79 8.84 -11.08
C ALA A 137 -0.36 8.97 -12.09
N ASP A 138 -0.55 10.17 -12.64
CA ASP A 138 -1.58 10.47 -13.64
C ASP A 138 -1.38 9.67 -14.94
N GLU A 139 -0.13 9.38 -15.36
CA GLU A 139 0.14 8.52 -16.51
C GLU A 139 -0.46 7.11 -16.35
N TYR A 140 -0.63 6.65 -15.11
CA TYR A 140 -1.23 5.35 -14.79
C TYR A 140 -2.70 5.46 -14.38
N GLY A 141 -3.28 6.66 -14.39
CA GLY A 141 -4.64 6.91 -13.94
C GLY A 141 -4.84 6.73 -12.43
N ILE A 142 -3.79 6.89 -11.64
CA ILE A 142 -3.79 6.71 -10.20
C ILE A 142 -3.89 8.07 -9.51
N SER A 143 -4.90 8.25 -8.66
CA SER A 143 -5.02 9.44 -7.82
C SER A 143 -3.84 9.56 -6.87
N ALA A 144 -3.26 10.75 -6.73
CA ALA A 144 -2.11 11.00 -5.86
C ALA A 144 -2.32 12.24 -4.98
N GLN A 145 -2.43 12.01 -3.68
CA GLN A 145 -2.51 13.06 -2.66
C GLN A 145 -1.13 13.24 -2.02
N ILE A 146 -0.39 14.21 -2.51
CA ILE A 146 1.01 14.45 -2.10
C ILE A 146 1.10 15.80 -1.41
N ASP A 147 1.67 15.86 -0.21
CA ASP A 147 1.97 17.10 0.46
C ASP A 147 2.90 17.98 -0.39
N SER A 148 2.77 19.29 -0.26
CA SER A 148 3.55 20.23 -1.06
C SER A 148 5.02 20.14 -0.72
N THR A 149 5.87 20.12 -1.75
CA THR A 149 7.33 20.23 -1.63
C THR A 149 7.79 21.60 -2.15
N ASN A 150 8.77 22.21 -1.49
CA ASN A 150 9.10 23.62 -1.72
C ASN A 150 10.21 23.84 -2.76
N ILE A 151 11.02 22.81 -3.02
CA ILE A 151 12.18 22.92 -3.90
C ILE A 151 11.74 22.68 -5.34
N VAL A 152 11.88 23.71 -6.17
CA VAL A 152 11.67 23.63 -7.62
C VAL A 152 12.99 23.26 -8.28
N HIS A 153 13.01 22.14 -9.00
CA HIS A 153 14.19 21.68 -9.72
C HIS A 153 14.24 22.31 -11.12
N GLU A 154 15.35 22.97 -11.47
CA GLU A 154 15.60 23.43 -12.86
C GLU A 154 15.55 22.22 -13.82
N SER A 155 16.10 21.10 -13.39
CA SER A 155 16.05 19.82 -14.13
C SER A 155 16.18 18.67 -13.15
N MET A 156 15.24 17.73 -13.20
CA MET A 156 15.25 16.48 -12.46
C MET A 156 15.21 15.30 -13.44
N MET A 157 16.20 14.44 -13.35
CA MET A 157 16.31 13.30 -14.27
C MET A 157 15.98 11.99 -13.58
N GLN A 158 15.01 11.28 -14.12
CA GLN A 158 14.84 9.85 -13.89
C GLN A 158 15.73 9.11 -14.89
N TYR A 159 16.69 8.36 -14.39
CA TYR A 159 17.61 7.61 -15.24
C TYR A 159 17.63 6.14 -14.90
N ASN A 160 17.24 5.31 -15.86
CA ASN A 160 17.22 3.84 -15.74
C ASN A 160 16.57 3.34 -14.43
N ALA A 161 15.54 4.02 -13.96
CA ALA A 161 14.77 3.70 -12.76
C ALA A 161 13.32 3.40 -13.12
N THR A 162 12.66 2.52 -12.35
CA THR A 162 11.22 2.34 -12.48
C THR A 162 10.51 3.59 -11.96
N ASP A 163 9.30 3.86 -12.44
CA ASP A 163 8.52 5.00 -11.96
C ASP A 163 8.25 4.88 -10.46
N TRP A 164 8.02 3.66 -9.97
CA TRP A 164 7.82 3.39 -8.55
C TRP A 164 9.05 3.73 -7.70
N ASP A 165 10.23 3.24 -8.10
CA ASP A 165 11.47 3.50 -7.37
C ASP A 165 11.82 4.99 -7.38
N PHE A 166 11.60 5.65 -8.52
CA PHE A 166 11.85 7.07 -8.65
C PHE A 166 10.94 7.90 -7.76
N ILE A 167 9.62 7.62 -7.75
CA ILE A 167 8.67 8.27 -6.85
C ILE A 167 9.10 8.11 -5.39
N ASN A 168 9.41 6.88 -4.95
CA ASN A 168 9.84 6.63 -3.57
C ASN A 168 11.07 7.46 -3.21
N MET A 169 12.10 7.47 -4.05
CA MET A 169 13.30 8.28 -3.81
C MET A 169 12.98 9.78 -3.67
N ARG A 170 12.05 10.31 -4.47
CA ARG A 170 11.68 11.73 -4.39
C ARG A 170 10.88 12.05 -3.14
N ILE A 171 9.97 11.15 -2.75
CA ILE A 171 9.16 11.28 -1.52
C ILE A 171 10.05 11.22 -0.28
N GLU A 172 10.94 10.24 -0.20
CA GLU A 172 11.90 10.08 0.91
C GLU A 172 12.87 11.27 1.03
N ALA A 173 13.36 11.81 -0.11
CA ALA A 173 14.23 12.98 -0.13
C ALA A 173 13.57 14.25 0.45
N ASN A 174 12.24 14.30 0.51
CA ASN A 174 11.48 15.39 1.13
C ASN A 174 11.01 15.04 2.56
N GLY A 175 11.44 13.93 3.14
CA GLY A 175 11.05 13.51 4.49
C GLY A 175 9.57 13.11 4.58
N LEU A 176 8.94 12.81 3.45
CA LEU A 176 7.56 12.33 3.39
C LEU A 176 7.51 10.82 3.49
N VAL A 177 6.43 10.28 4.02
CA VAL A 177 6.10 8.85 3.98
C VAL A 177 4.97 8.61 2.99
N MET A 178 5.13 7.58 2.14
CA MET A 178 4.15 7.23 1.13
C MET A 178 3.52 5.88 1.43
N TYR A 179 2.21 5.79 1.21
CA TYR A 179 1.49 4.51 1.20
C TYR A 179 0.50 4.46 0.04
N CYS A 180 0.14 3.25 -0.33
CA CYS A 180 -0.79 2.93 -1.40
C CYS A 180 -2.11 2.52 -0.75
N GLY A 181 -3.04 3.45 -0.64
CA GLY A 181 -4.38 3.16 -0.13
C GLY A 181 -5.30 2.62 -1.23
N ALA A 182 -6.50 2.18 -0.86
CA ALA A 182 -7.49 1.69 -1.81
C ALA A 182 -7.91 2.74 -2.86
N ASP A 183 -7.80 4.04 -2.54
CA ASP A 183 -8.19 5.15 -3.42
C ASP A 183 -7.00 5.80 -4.16
N GLY A 184 -5.78 5.31 -3.97
CA GLY A 184 -4.59 5.80 -4.66
C GLY A 184 -3.37 5.99 -3.76
N LEU A 185 -2.43 6.81 -4.23
CA LEU A 185 -1.19 7.13 -3.52
C LEU A 185 -1.40 8.30 -2.57
N VAL A 186 -0.89 8.16 -1.36
CA VAL A 186 -0.88 9.24 -0.36
C VAL A 186 0.54 9.40 0.16
N ALA A 187 1.09 10.62 0.07
CA ALA A 187 2.39 10.93 0.67
C ALA A 187 2.29 12.18 1.54
N LYS A 188 2.67 12.04 2.81
CA LYS A 188 2.55 13.09 3.84
C LYS A 188 3.77 13.14 4.73
N ALA A 189 4.02 14.31 5.31
CA ALA A 189 4.96 14.43 6.40
C ALA A 189 4.44 13.68 7.64
N PRO A 190 5.29 12.88 8.32
CA PRO A 190 4.89 12.22 9.55
C PRO A 190 4.68 13.27 10.66
N ASP A 191 3.52 13.26 11.31
CA ASP A 191 3.22 14.09 12.46
C ASP A 191 3.44 13.30 13.77
N VAL A 192 4.65 13.38 14.29
CA VAL A 192 5.03 12.67 15.54
C VAL A 192 4.37 13.26 16.79
N ASN A 193 3.77 14.45 16.69
CA ASN A 193 3.08 15.13 17.79
C ASN A 193 1.56 14.96 17.70
N ALA A 194 1.05 14.24 16.73
CA ALA A 194 -0.38 13.98 16.60
C ALA A 194 -0.92 13.29 17.86
N PRO A 195 -2.12 13.66 18.33
CA PRO A 195 -2.73 12.96 19.43
C PRO A 195 -3.00 11.49 19.02
N PRO A 196 -2.89 10.53 19.99
CA PRO A 196 -3.15 9.13 19.69
C PRO A 196 -4.57 8.95 19.13
N SER A 197 -4.67 8.24 18.02
CA SER A 197 -5.94 7.93 17.35
C SER A 197 -6.62 6.68 17.91
N LEU A 198 -5.84 5.82 18.59
CA LEU A 198 -6.29 4.57 19.17
C LEU A 198 -5.71 4.41 20.57
N GLU A 199 -6.54 3.96 21.52
CA GLU A 199 -6.13 3.56 22.85
C GLU A 199 -6.27 2.04 22.98
N ILE A 200 -5.17 1.36 23.40
CA ILE A 200 -5.12 -0.08 23.55
C ILE A 200 -4.96 -0.41 25.03
N ASP A 201 -5.93 -1.14 25.57
CA ASP A 201 -5.98 -1.54 26.97
C ASP A 201 -5.80 -3.04 27.13
N ASN A 202 -4.83 -3.43 27.97
CA ASN A 202 -4.64 -4.83 28.31
C ASN A 202 -5.84 -5.35 29.14
N GLY A 203 -6.41 -6.45 28.66
CA GLY A 203 -7.60 -7.06 29.27
C GLY A 203 -8.94 -6.55 28.74
N PHE A 204 -8.94 -5.58 27.83
CA PHE A 204 -10.15 -5.08 27.21
C PHE A 204 -10.17 -5.26 25.68
N ASN A 205 -9.24 -4.66 24.96
CA ASN A 205 -9.19 -4.71 23.50
C ASN A 205 -7.86 -5.24 22.94
N LEU A 206 -6.87 -5.50 23.82
CA LEU A 206 -5.61 -6.11 23.44
C LEU A 206 -5.73 -7.64 23.49
N ILE A 207 -5.55 -8.29 22.35
CA ILE A 207 -5.54 -9.76 22.24
C ILE A 207 -4.13 -10.31 22.33
N ASN A 208 -3.20 -9.68 21.62
CA ASN A 208 -1.78 -10.04 21.63
C ASN A 208 -0.94 -8.79 21.37
N LEU A 209 0.21 -8.70 22.00
CA LEU A 209 1.21 -7.66 21.76
C LEU A 209 2.59 -8.34 21.71
N ASP A 210 3.29 -8.08 20.61
CA ASP A 210 4.71 -8.33 20.46
C ASP A 210 5.35 -6.97 20.14
N ALA A 211 6.27 -6.53 20.98
CA ALA A 211 6.89 -5.22 20.87
C ALA A 211 8.41 -5.33 21.05
N GLU A 212 9.13 -4.84 20.06
CA GLU A 212 10.59 -4.80 20.04
C GLU A 212 11.05 -3.33 19.95
N MET A 213 12.10 -2.99 20.65
CA MET A 213 12.80 -1.71 20.53
C MET A 213 14.21 -1.98 20.02
N ASP A 214 14.51 -1.48 18.82
CA ASP A 214 15.83 -1.58 18.19
C ASP A 214 16.45 -0.19 18.05
N ALA A 215 17.63 -0.02 18.59
CA ALA A 215 18.43 1.20 18.53
C ALA A 215 19.63 1.09 17.58
N SER A 216 19.70 0.05 16.75
CA SER A 216 20.86 -0.21 15.87
C SER A 216 21.13 0.93 14.89
N LEU A 217 20.11 1.69 14.53
CA LEU A 217 20.20 2.85 13.60
C LEU A 217 19.98 4.20 14.32
N ALA A 218 20.03 4.22 15.64
CA ALA A 218 19.96 5.47 16.39
C ALA A 218 21.37 6.11 16.47
N PHE A 219 21.46 7.33 15.98
CA PHE A 219 22.69 8.12 16.01
C PHE A 219 22.44 9.45 16.72
N ASP A 220 23.42 9.94 17.47
CA ASP A 220 23.32 11.22 18.17
C ASP A 220 23.39 12.42 17.22
N THR A 221 24.03 12.25 16.08
CA THR A 221 24.26 13.32 15.11
C THR A 221 24.25 12.79 13.68
N TYR A 222 23.63 13.53 12.78
CA TYR A 222 23.66 13.28 11.35
C TYR A 222 24.29 14.46 10.63
N THR A 223 25.29 14.21 9.79
CA THR A 223 25.93 15.23 8.98
C THR A 223 25.70 14.98 7.51
N ALA A 224 24.99 15.90 6.84
CA ALA A 224 24.79 15.87 5.40
C ALA A 224 25.82 16.77 4.70
N ARG A 225 26.46 16.28 3.64
CA ARG A 225 27.43 17.04 2.84
C ARG A 225 27.06 16.95 1.37
N THR A 226 27.09 18.09 0.69
CA THR A 226 26.89 18.16 -0.76
C THR A 226 27.89 19.12 -1.40
N TRP A 227 28.20 18.86 -2.69
CA TRP A 227 29.05 19.75 -3.48
C TRP A 227 28.17 20.73 -4.25
N ASN A 228 28.33 22.02 -3.98
CA ASN A 228 27.64 23.06 -4.74
C ASN A 228 28.48 23.44 -5.97
N TYR A 229 27.98 23.11 -7.16
CA TYR A 229 28.66 23.36 -8.43
C TYR A 229 28.76 24.89 -8.76
N LYS A 230 27.82 25.70 -8.25
CA LYS A 230 27.79 27.14 -8.52
C LYS A 230 28.81 27.89 -7.68
N SER A 231 28.90 27.57 -6.38
CA SER A 231 29.88 28.19 -5.45
C SER A 231 31.23 27.47 -5.45
N GLN A 232 31.30 26.22 -5.98
CA GLN A 232 32.49 25.36 -5.92
C GLN A 232 32.97 25.08 -4.49
N GLU A 233 32.03 24.93 -3.57
CA GLU A 233 32.28 24.66 -2.17
C GLU A 233 31.48 23.46 -1.68
N VAL A 234 31.95 22.84 -0.58
CA VAL A 234 31.20 21.84 0.14
C VAL A 234 30.21 22.50 1.08
N GLU A 235 28.93 22.23 0.92
CA GLU A 235 27.90 22.60 1.88
C GLU A 235 27.74 21.47 2.88
N GLU A 236 27.67 21.81 4.16
CA GLU A 236 27.53 20.84 5.25
C GLU A 236 26.44 21.31 6.21
N GLU A 237 25.58 20.39 6.60
CA GLU A 237 24.54 20.62 7.60
C GLU A 237 24.54 19.50 8.62
N GLU A 238 24.50 19.86 9.90
CA GLU A 238 24.49 18.93 11.03
C GLU A 238 23.15 19.00 11.76
N LEU A 239 22.52 17.84 11.93
CA LEU A 239 21.30 17.64 12.70
C LEU A 239 21.61 16.81 13.96
N LYS A 240 21.10 17.27 15.11
CA LYS A 240 21.23 16.63 16.42
C LYS A 240 19.90 16.15 16.92
#